data_bc3538939959b43fac9f365f907ac180
#
_entry.id   bc3538939959b43fac9f365f907ac180
#
_cell.length_a   1.000
_cell.length_b   1.000
_cell.length_c   1.000
_cell.angle_alpha   90.00
_cell.angle_beta   90.00
_cell.angle_gamma   90.00
#
_symmetry.space_group_name_H-M   'P 1'
#
loop_
_entity.id
_entity.type
_entity.pdbx_description
1 polymer ?
#
loop_
_entity_poly.entity_id
_entity_poly.type
_entity_poly.pdbx_seq_one_letter_code
_entity_poly.pdbx_strand_id
1 'polypeptide(L)'
;MGKIFGVLQSIQNELVAPKGQYNSFGKYNYRSAEDILEALKPILKKHNAAITLSDDITYIEGRHYVEASVTLYAEGEAIGTKALAREEESKKGMDGSQITGTASSYARKYALNGLFAIDDNKDADSDEYQNQNKGTTKSESAAKPDQKNSNSQQTKQAPSTKIKKITSAQAKKLREDIKNIAEASGGPVNTVGVWFIGQLGVDKIENIPADRLKEAQELITKTK
;
A
#
# COMPACT_ATOMS: atom_id res chain seq x y z
N MET A 1 20.10 -32.12 11.32
CA MET A 1 19.31 -30.93 10.98
C MET A 1 18.44 -30.64 12.19
N GLY A 2 18.45 -29.43 12.76
CA GLY A 2 17.68 -29.10 13.96
C GLY A 2 16.17 -29.26 13.69
N LYS A 3 15.42 -29.56 14.72
CA LYS A 3 13.95 -29.73 14.62
C LYS A 3 13.23 -28.49 14.16
N ILE A 4 13.77 -27.30 14.48
CA ILE A 4 13.22 -26.01 14.10
C ILE A 4 13.12 -25.84 12.57
N PHE A 5 14.03 -26.44 11.78
CA PHE A 5 13.95 -26.34 10.32
C PHE A 5 12.71 -27.04 9.76
N GLY A 6 12.29 -28.15 10.37
CA GLY A 6 11.03 -28.82 10.00
C GLY A 6 9.81 -27.96 10.31
N VAL A 7 9.82 -27.29 11.47
CA VAL A 7 8.75 -26.34 11.84
C VAL A 7 8.74 -25.15 10.89
N LEU A 8 9.90 -24.55 10.60
CA LEU A 8 10.00 -23.43 9.66
C LEU A 8 9.48 -23.82 8.27
N GLN A 9 9.89 -24.97 7.75
CA GLN A 9 9.44 -25.47 6.46
C GLN A 9 7.91 -25.66 6.43
N SER A 10 7.32 -26.21 7.53
CA SER A 10 5.87 -26.36 7.64
C SER A 10 5.16 -25.02 7.61
N ILE A 11 5.68 -24.04 8.35
CA ILE A 11 5.13 -22.67 8.37
C ILE A 11 5.22 -22.03 6.98
N GLN A 12 6.38 -22.14 6.30
CA GLN A 12 6.58 -21.61 4.96
C GLN A 12 5.61 -22.20 3.93
N ASN A 13 5.30 -23.49 4.04
CA ASN A 13 4.36 -24.17 3.13
C ASN A 13 2.89 -23.79 3.40
N GLU A 14 2.55 -23.50 4.65
CA GLU A 14 1.17 -23.18 5.04
C GLU A 14 0.84 -21.69 4.92
N LEU A 15 1.86 -20.82 4.99
CA LEU A 15 1.66 -19.39 5.04
C LEU A 15 1.15 -18.84 3.71
N VAL A 16 -0.07 -18.34 3.73
CA VAL A 16 -0.66 -17.59 2.63
C VAL A 16 -0.91 -16.16 3.12
N ALA A 17 -0.14 -15.20 2.63
CA ALA A 17 -0.29 -13.79 2.94
C ALA A 17 -0.60 -13.00 1.66
N PRO A 18 -1.88 -12.91 1.24
CA PRO A 18 -2.26 -12.27 -0.01
C PRO A 18 -2.00 -10.76 0.03
N LYS A 19 -1.78 -10.14 -1.15
CA LYS A 19 -1.69 -8.68 -1.30
C LYS A 19 -3.08 -8.06 -1.24
N GLY A 20 -3.64 -7.93 -0.03
CA GLY A 20 -4.98 -7.41 0.22
C GLY A 20 -5.08 -5.88 0.25
N GLN A 21 -3.96 -5.18 0.44
CA GLN A 21 -3.91 -3.72 0.47
C GLN A 21 -3.76 -3.16 -0.94
N TYR A 22 -4.42 -2.02 -1.23
CA TYR A 22 -4.31 -1.34 -2.51
C TYR A 22 -3.68 0.05 -2.37
N ASN A 23 -2.57 0.27 -3.06
CA ASN A 23 -1.95 1.58 -3.17
C ASN A 23 -2.58 2.34 -4.34
N SER A 24 -3.46 3.30 -4.03
CA SER A 24 -4.16 4.10 -5.04
C SER A 24 -3.25 5.07 -5.80
N PHE A 25 -2.10 5.45 -5.24
CA PHE A 25 -1.11 6.31 -5.88
C PHE A 25 -0.28 5.50 -6.90
N GLY A 26 0.27 4.35 -6.48
CA GLY A 26 1.06 3.46 -7.33
C GLY A 26 0.22 2.49 -8.16
N LYS A 27 -1.11 2.39 -7.93
CA LYS A 27 -2.05 1.49 -8.64
C LYS A 27 -1.66 0.02 -8.59
N TYR A 28 -1.12 -0.43 -7.45
CA TYR A 28 -0.75 -1.83 -7.24
C TYR A 28 -1.28 -2.36 -5.90
N ASN A 29 -1.47 -3.67 -5.84
CA ASN A 29 -1.79 -4.35 -4.60
C ASN A 29 -0.50 -4.69 -3.85
N TYR A 30 -0.52 -4.50 -2.53
CA TYR A 30 0.60 -4.84 -1.66
C TYR A 30 0.10 -5.52 -0.38
N ARG A 31 1.02 -6.07 0.40
CA ARG A 31 0.79 -6.55 1.76
C ARG A 31 1.64 -5.74 2.73
N SER A 32 1.13 -5.49 3.90
CA SER A 32 1.87 -4.87 5.01
C SER A 32 2.55 -5.93 5.87
N ALA A 33 3.43 -5.51 6.78
CA ALA A 33 3.98 -6.40 7.79
C ALA A 33 2.88 -6.96 8.72
N GLU A 34 1.87 -6.15 9.02
CA GLU A 34 0.72 -6.50 9.84
C GLU A 34 -0.11 -7.63 9.18
N ASP A 35 -0.35 -7.56 7.87
CA ASP A 35 -1.08 -8.62 7.13
C ASP A 35 -0.34 -9.97 7.23
N ILE A 36 1.00 -9.95 7.15
CA ILE A 36 1.82 -11.17 7.31
C ILE A 36 1.72 -11.69 8.74
N LEU A 37 1.83 -10.82 9.73
CA LEU A 37 1.73 -11.21 11.14
C LEU A 37 0.36 -11.78 11.49
N GLU A 38 -0.70 -11.23 10.93
CA GLU A 38 -2.06 -11.73 11.13
C GLU A 38 -2.22 -13.15 10.54
N ALA A 39 -1.73 -13.36 9.32
CA ALA A 39 -1.73 -14.67 8.69
C ALA A 39 -0.86 -15.70 9.44
N LEU A 40 0.24 -15.28 10.05
CA LEU A 40 1.15 -16.15 10.81
C LEU A 40 0.58 -16.62 12.14
N LYS A 41 -0.18 -15.82 12.87
CA LYS A 41 -0.65 -16.13 14.23
C LYS A 41 -1.31 -17.50 14.36
N PRO A 42 -2.31 -17.91 13.53
CA PRO A 42 -2.93 -19.24 13.63
C PRO A 42 -1.94 -20.36 13.31
N ILE A 43 -1.01 -20.16 12.39
CA ILE A 43 -0.02 -21.14 11.97
C ILE A 43 1.01 -21.35 13.09
N LEU A 44 1.52 -20.28 13.69
CA LEU A 44 2.44 -20.34 14.83
C LEU A 44 1.81 -21.10 16.00
N LYS A 45 0.54 -20.82 16.32
CA LYS A 45 -0.19 -21.56 17.36
C LYS A 45 -0.28 -23.05 17.05
N LYS A 46 -0.58 -23.42 15.80
CA LYS A 46 -0.68 -24.82 15.34
C LYS A 46 0.65 -25.58 15.52
N HIS A 47 1.78 -24.92 15.24
CA HIS A 47 3.11 -25.51 15.30
C HIS A 47 3.81 -25.30 16.65
N ASN A 48 3.10 -24.80 17.68
CA ASN A 48 3.67 -24.48 19.00
C ASN A 48 4.94 -23.64 18.89
N ALA A 49 4.89 -22.64 18.02
CA ALA A 49 6.00 -21.73 17.72
C ALA A 49 5.65 -20.29 18.09
N ALA A 50 6.67 -19.48 18.33
CA ALA A 50 6.53 -18.05 18.58
C ALA A 50 7.52 -17.26 17.73
N ILE A 51 7.22 -15.99 17.47
CA ILE A 51 8.17 -15.05 16.85
C ILE A 51 8.35 -13.83 17.72
N THR A 52 9.54 -13.23 17.64
CA THR A 52 9.81 -11.87 18.14
C THR A 52 10.23 -10.99 16.98
N LEU A 53 9.86 -9.72 17.07
CA LEU A 53 10.32 -8.66 16.17
C LEU A 53 10.95 -7.57 17.02
N SER A 54 12.11 -7.07 16.60
CA SER A 54 12.77 -5.89 17.17
C SER A 54 13.34 -5.04 16.06
N ASP A 55 13.43 -3.75 16.32
CA ASP A 55 14.04 -2.78 15.41
C ASP A 55 15.20 -2.10 16.10
N ASP A 56 16.28 -1.90 15.35
CA ASP A 56 17.45 -1.12 15.70
C ASP A 56 17.73 -0.07 14.63
N ILE A 57 18.43 0.99 14.99
CA ILE A 57 18.87 2.03 14.04
C ILE A 57 20.33 1.79 13.72
N THR A 58 20.64 1.64 12.43
CA THR A 58 21.99 1.46 11.92
C THR A 58 22.37 2.63 11.03
N TYR A 59 23.60 3.13 11.21
CA TYR A 59 24.14 4.23 10.40
C TYR A 59 25.22 3.71 9.45
N ILE A 60 24.98 3.81 8.14
CA ILE A 60 25.88 3.30 7.10
C ILE A 60 26.11 4.42 6.08
N GLU A 61 27.38 4.79 5.87
CA GLU A 61 27.81 5.77 4.86
C GLU A 61 26.97 7.06 4.84
N GLY A 62 26.75 7.64 6.01
CA GLY A 62 26.03 8.92 6.11
C GLY A 62 24.49 8.79 6.08
N ARG A 63 23.94 7.58 6.14
CA ARG A 63 22.51 7.31 6.07
C ARG A 63 22.03 6.47 7.24
N HIS A 64 20.83 6.76 7.73
CA HIS A 64 20.17 5.96 8.72
C HIS A 64 19.33 4.85 8.06
N TYR A 65 19.38 3.68 8.67
CA TYR A 65 18.58 2.52 8.29
C TYR A 65 17.90 1.98 9.54
N VAL A 66 16.66 1.56 9.40
CA VAL A 66 16.01 0.70 10.38
C VAL A 66 16.37 -0.73 10.04
N GLU A 67 17.00 -1.44 10.97
CA GLU A 67 17.27 -2.88 10.91
C GLU A 67 16.19 -3.60 11.69
N ALA A 68 15.33 -4.35 11.01
CA ALA A 68 14.36 -5.23 11.66
C ALA A 68 14.92 -6.64 11.77
N SER A 69 14.81 -7.22 12.98
CA SER A 69 15.16 -8.60 13.26
C SER A 69 13.90 -9.40 13.54
N VAL A 70 13.73 -10.55 12.89
CA VAL A 70 12.66 -11.52 13.11
C VAL A 70 13.29 -12.82 13.56
N THR A 71 12.86 -13.37 14.71
CA THR A 71 13.33 -14.64 15.23
C THR A 71 12.16 -15.57 15.51
N LEU A 72 12.20 -16.77 14.92
CA LEU A 72 11.28 -17.88 15.19
C LEU A 72 11.85 -18.75 16.31
N TYR A 73 11.02 -19.09 17.25
CA TYR A 73 11.30 -20.00 18.37
C TYR A 73 10.38 -21.22 18.27
N ALA A 74 10.96 -22.40 18.24
CA ALA A 74 10.24 -23.67 18.27
C ALA A 74 11.18 -24.79 18.72
N GLU A 75 10.64 -25.84 19.35
CA GLU A 75 11.38 -27.05 19.76
C GLU A 75 12.64 -26.76 20.64
N GLY A 76 12.64 -25.67 21.38
CA GLY A 76 13.79 -25.24 22.19
C GLY A 76 14.94 -24.61 21.39
N GLU A 77 14.76 -24.38 20.10
CA GLU A 77 15.73 -23.78 19.18
C GLU A 77 15.23 -22.43 18.70
N ALA A 78 16.11 -21.62 18.11
CA ALA A 78 15.76 -20.33 17.51
C ALA A 78 16.45 -20.16 16.16
N ILE A 79 15.74 -19.58 15.20
CA ILE A 79 16.26 -19.18 13.89
C ILE A 79 15.71 -17.82 13.51
N GLY A 80 16.54 -16.96 12.95
CA GLY A 80 16.13 -15.61 12.61
C GLY A 80 16.82 -15.07 11.36
N THR A 81 16.31 -13.94 10.92
CA THR A 81 16.88 -13.13 9.85
C THR A 81 16.73 -11.67 10.16
N LYS A 82 17.45 -10.83 9.43
CA LYS A 82 17.41 -9.39 9.53
C LYS A 82 17.21 -8.77 8.16
N ALA A 83 16.61 -7.60 8.13
CA ALA A 83 16.50 -6.80 6.93
C ALA A 83 16.62 -5.32 7.26
N LEU A 84 17.09 -4.55 6.30
CA LEU A 84 17.32 -3.12 6.41
C LEU A 84 16.36 -2.36 5.49
N ALA A 85 15.82 -1.25 5.99
CA ALA A 85 15.15 -0.26 5.16
C ALA A 85 15.76 1.12 5.42
N ARG A 86 16.12 1.82 4.34
CA ARG A 86 16.70 3.16 4.46
C ARG A 86 15.64 4.13 4.94
N GLU A 87 16.02 4.95 5.89
CA GLU A 87 15.24 6.07 6.36
C GLU A 87 15.44 7.28 5.42
N GLU A 88 14.35 7.92 5.00
CA GLU A 88 14.43 9.16 4.25
C GLU A 88 14.83 10.32 5.18
N GLU A 89 15.70 11.22 4.73
CA GLU A 89 16.13 12.37 5.53
C GLU A 89 14.99 13.35 5.78
N SER A 90 14.13 13.52 4.79
CA SER A 90 12.94 14.36 4.87
C SER A 90 11.88 13.91 3.88
N LYS A 91 10.62 14.00 4.29
CA LYS A 91 9.48 13.70 3.41
C LYS A 91 8.38 14.72 3.65
N LYS A 92 7.93 15.38 2.59
CA LYS A 92 6.88 16.41 2.68
C LYS A 92 5.63 15.84 3.35
N GLY A 93 5.20 16.48 4.44
CA GLY A 93 4.00 16.12 5.19
C GLY A 93 4.20 14.98 6.20
N MET A 94 5.44 14.62 6.51
CA MET A 94 5.79 13.66 7.56
C MET A 94 6.76 14.29 8.53
N ASP A 95 6.59 14.01 9.82
CA ASP A 95 7.59 14.28 10.85
C ASP A 95 8.63 13.16 10.93
N GLY A 96 9.71 13.38 11.71
CA GLY A 96 10.81 12.40 11.85
C GLY A 96 10.33 11.05 12.35
N SER A 97 9.43 11.01 13.33
CA SER A 97 8.90 9.75 13.87
C SER A 97 8.09 8.97 12.85
N GLN A 98 7.33 9.67 12.00
CA GLN A 98 6.59 9.05 10.91
C GLN A 98 7.50 8.51 9.81
N ILE A 99 8.63 9.17 9.54
CA ILE A 99 9.64 8.70 8.58
C ILE A 99 10.26 7.41 9.10
N THR A 100 10.73 7.39 10.35
CA THR A 100 11.27 6.19 11.01
C THR A 100 10.25 5.05 11.04
N GLY A 101 9.00 5.34 11.43
CA GLY A 101 7.93 4.35 11.45
C GLY A 101 7.64 3.74 10.06
N THR A 102 7.75 4.54 9.00
CA THR A 102 7.62 4.03 7.63
C THR A 102 8.77 3.09 7.29
N ALA A 103 10.02 3.46 7.59
CA ALA A 103 11.19 2.61 7.36
C ALA A 103 11.09 1.30 8.17
N SER A 104 10.65 1.36 9.44
CA SER A 104 10.39 0.19 10.28
C SER A 104 9.40 -0.78 9.63
N SER A 105 8.26 -0.29 9.14
CA SER A 105 7.27 -1.13 8.46
C SER A 105 7.84 -1.86 7.25
N TYR A 106 8.69 -1.21 6.46
CA TYR A 106 9.38 -1.84 5.34
C TYR A 106 10.43 -2.86 5.79
N ALA A 107 11.28 -2.52 6.77
CA ALA A 107 12.31 -3.43 7.28
C ALA A 107 11.69 -4.71 7.84
N ARG A 108 10.64 -4.59 8.66
CA ARG A 108 9.88 -5.73 9.23
C ARG A 108 9.27 -6.60 8.13
N LYS A 109 8.67 -6.00 7.10
CA LYS A 109 8.13 -6.75 5.98
C LYS A 109 9.22 -7.55 5.25
N TYR A 110 10.36 -6.94 4.99
CA TYR A 110 11.48 -7.63 4.32
C TYR A 110 12.06 -8.76 5.17
N ALA A 111 12.21 -8.55 6.48
CA ALA A 111 12.67 -9.60 7.38
C ALA A 111 11.69 -10.78 7.45
N LEU A 112 10.38 -10.51 7.53
CA LEU A 112 9.33 -11.54 7.49
C LEU A 112 9.34 -12.29 6.15
N ASN A 113 9.42 -11.57 5.01
CA ASN A 113 9.50 -12.19 3.69
C ASN A 113 10.72 -13.13 3.59
N GLY A 114 11.88 -12.68 4.11
CA GLY A 114 13.11 -13.49 4.07
C GLY A 114 13.02 -14.75 4.93
N LEU A 115 12.49 -14.66 6.17
CA LEU A 115 12.40 -15.82 7.07
C LEU A 115 11.38 -16.84 6.58
N PHE A 116 10.21 -16.37 6.12
CA PHE A 116 9.09 -17.24 5.73
C PHE A 116 9.03 -17.53 4.23
N ALA A 117 10.06 -17.17 3.46
CA ALA A 117 10.15 -17.41 2.01
C ALA A 117 8.91 -16.91 1.25
N ILE A 118 8.41 -15.72 1.65
CA ILE A 118 7.25 -15.12 1.01
C ILE A 118 7.70 -14.48 -0.30
N ASP A 119 7.21 -15.02 -1.42
CA ASP A 119 7.52 -14.53 -2.75
C ASP A 119 6.70 -13.27 -3.09
N ASP A 120 7.39 -12.21 -3.42
CA ASP A 120 6.80 -10.99 -4.00
C ASP A 120 6.94 -11.05 -5.53
N ASN A 121 6.19 -11.93 -6.18
CA ASN A 121 6.22 -12.24 -7.63
C ASN A 121 6.07 -11.02 -8.60
N LYS A 122 6.52 -9.84 -8.21
CA LYS A 122 6.77 -8.71 -9.11
C LYS A 122 8.10 -8.09 -8.71
N ASP A 123 9.15 -8.50 -9.39
CA ASP A 123 10.45 -7.86 -9.30
C ASP A 123 10.34 -6.38 -9.66
N ALA A 124 11.09 -5.55 -8.92
CA ALA A 124 11.19 -4.11 -9.20
C ALA A 124 11.74 -3.82 -10.63
N ASP A 125 12.33 -4.83 -11.27
CA ASP A 125 12.83 -4.80 -12.66
C ASP A 125 11.75 -5.10 -13.70
N SER A 126 10.51 -5.41 -13.29
CA SER A 126 9.42 -5.58 -14.25
C SER A 126 9.07 -4.24 -14.92
N ASP A 127 8.75 -4.28 -16.22
CA ASP A 127 8.47 -3.13 -17.08
C ASP A 127 7.42 -2.15 -16.51
N GLU A 128 6.58 -2.60 -15.58
CA GLU A 128 5.59 -1.75 -14.89
C GLU A 128 6.25 -0.74 -13.92
N TYR A 129 7.39 -1.08 -13.30
CA TYR A 129 8.16 -0.17 -12.43
C TYR A 129 8.94 0.88 -13.23
N GLN A 130 9.45 0.51 -14.40
CA GLN A 130 10.17 1.43 -15.28
C GLN A 130 9.27 2.48 -15.91
N ASN A 131 8.01 2.18 -16.16
CA ASN A 131 7.04 3.13 -16.69
C ASN A 131 6.56 4.16 -15.66
N GLN A 132 6.72 3.90 -14.35
CA GLN A 132 6.34 4.84 -13.28
C GLN A 132 7.44 5.87 -13.00
N ASN A 133 8.73 5.54 -13.22
CA ASN A 133 9.85 6.45 -12.98
C ASN A 133 10.14 7.40 -14.15
N LYS A 134 9.55 7.19 -15.33
CA LYS A 134 9.70 8.11 -16.48
C LYS A 134 8.88 9.41 -16.37
N GLY A 135 8.11 9.59 -15.29
CA GLY A 135 7.21 10.73 -15.07
C GLY A 135 7.79 11.90 -14.28
N THR A 136 9.02 11.85 -13.77
CA THR A 136 9.54 12.87 -12.83
C THR A 136 10.92 13.42 -13.15
N THR A 137 11.24 13.60 -14.43
CA THR A 137 12.35 14.50 -14.81
C THR A 137 11.92 15.35 -16.01
N LYS A 138 11.30 16.49 -15.72
CA LYS A 138 11.30 17.64 -16.61
C LYS A 138 12.20 18.69 -16.01
N SER A 139 13.40 18.80 -16.55
CA SER A 139 14.13 20.06 -16.57
C SER A 139 14.18 20.55 -18.02
N GLU A 140 13.96 21.84 -18.13
CA GLU A 140 13.81 22.63 -19.33
C GLU A 140 14.98 22.56 -20.33
N SER A 141 14.73 22.55 -21.61
CA SER A 141 15.13 23.60 -22.56
C SER A 141 14.82 23.26 -24.02
N ALA A 142 14.03 24.11 -24.62
CA ALA A 142 14.09 24.70 -25.98
C ALA A 142 14.29 23.85 -27.25
N ALA A 143 13.36 24.18 -28.18
CA ALA A 143 13.46 24.28 -29.64
C ALA A 143 12.89 23.14 -30.50
N LYS A 144 11.84 23.53 -31.25
CA LYS A 144 11.20 22.90 -32.42
C LYS A 144 12.13 22.95 -33.67
N PRO A 145 11.83 22.40 -34.84
CA PRO A 145 10.54 21.86 -35.34
C PRO A 145 10.59 20.63 -36.31
N ASP A 146 9.36 20.13 -36.61
CA ASP A 146 8.87 19.51 -37.87
C ASP A 146 9.35 18.13 -38.37
N GLN A 147 8.54 17.17 -38.57
CA GLN A 147 7.63 16.78 -39.67
C GLN A 147 7.19 15.32 -39.65
N LYS A 148 5.88 15.15 -39.82
CA LYS A 148 5.11 14.12 -40.61
C LYS A 148 5.65 12.68 -40.83
N ASN A 149 4.96 11.64 -40.51
CA ASN A 149 3.89 11.00 -41.32
C ASN A 149 3.56 9.57 -40.84
N SER A 150 2.27 9.31 -40.72
CA SER A 150 1.46 8.12 -41.09
C SER A 150 2.04 6.69 -41.00
N ASN A 151 1.44 5.75 -40.31
CA ASN A 151 0.39 4.86 -40.85
C ASN A 151 0.06 3.70 -39.87
N SER A 152 -1.21 3.58 -39.59
CA SER A 152 -2.05 2.44 -39.28
C SER A 152 -1.45 1.04 -39.16
N GLN A 153 -1.76 0.34 -38.01
CA GLN A 153 -2.49 -0.93 -38.11
C GLN A 153 -3.26 -1.25 -36.82
N GLN A 154 -4.52 -1.52 -37.01
CA GLN A 154 -5.50 -1.94 -36.00
C GLN A 154 -5.23 -3.35 -35.52
N THR A 155 -5.27 -3.56 -34.21
CA THR A 155 -5.70 -4.84 -33.66
C THR A 155 -6.77 -4.58 -32.62
N LYS A 156 -7.90 -5.21 -32.80
CA LYS A 156 -9.14 -5.12 -32.02
C LYS A 156 -8.91 -5.59 -30.61
N GLN A 157 -9.15 -4.72 -29.62
CA GLN A 157 -9.44 -5.10 -28.24
C GLN A 157 -10.88 -4.69 -27.91
N ALA A 158 -11.56 -5.61 -27.22
CA ALA A 158 -12.94 -5.49 -26.78
C ALA A 158 -13.15 -4.27 -25.85
N PRO A 159 -14.36 -3.68 -25.75
CA PRO A 159 -14.58 -2.41 -25.11
C PRO A 159 -14.56 -2.53 -23.59
N SER A 160 -13.55 -2.01 -22.92
CA SER A 160 -13.62 -1.67 -21.52
C SER A 160 -14.49 -0.42 -21.39
N THR A 161 -15.67 -0.57 -20.82
CA THR A 161 -16.60 0.53 -20.52
C THR A 161 -15.88 1.50 -19.56
N LYS A 162 -15.43 2.64 -20.07
CA LYS A 162 -14.91 3.74 -19.22
C LYS A 162 -16.10 4.29 -18.44
N ILE A 163 -16.24 3.87 -17.20
CA ILE A 163 -17.23 4.44 -16.27
C ILE A 163 -16.87 5.93 -16.10
N LYS A 164 -17.75 6.81 -16.58
CA LYS A 164 -17.60 8.25 -16.39
C LYS A 164 -17.69 8.55 -14.89
N LYS A 165 -16.68 9.21 -14.33
CA LYS A 165 -16.67 9.67 -12.95
C LYS A 165 -17.34 11.04 -12.83
N ILE A 166 -17.74 11.41 -11.60
CA ILE A 166 -18.25 12.75 -11.31
C ILE A 166 -17.20 13.83 -11.66
N THR A 167 -17.67 15.03 -11.97
CA THR A 167 -16.78 16.17 -12.26
C THR A 167 -16.12 16.71 -10.98
N SER A 168 -14.99 17.40 -11.14
CA SER A 168 -14.30 18.03 -10.02
C SER A 168 -15.19 19.03 -9.25
N ALA A 169 -16.10 19.73 -9.95
CA ALA A 169 -17.07 20.63 -9.33
C ALA A 169 -18.09 19.88 -8.47
N GLN A 170 -18.58 18.72 -8.93
CA GLN A 170 -19.49 17.86 -8.19
C GLN A 170 -18.79 17.24 -6.95
N ALA A 171 -17.55 16.81 -7.10
CA ALA A 171 -16.75 16.30 -5.99
C ALA A 171 -16.50 17.38 -4.92
N LYS A 172 -16.22 18.62 -5.33
CA LYS A 172 -16.05 19.75 -4.41
C LYS A 172 -17.33 20.03 -3.61
N LYS A 173 -18.48 20.03 -4.27
CA LYS A 173 -19.78 20.23 -3.61
C LYS A 173 -20.08 19.13 -2.58
N LEU A 174 -19.84 17.86 -2.92
CA LEU A 174 -20.02 16.75 -1.99
C LEU A 174 -19.12 16.87 -0.74
N ARG A 175 -17.88 17.34 -0.90
CA ARG A 175 -16.98 17.60 0.24
C ARG A 175 -17.49 18.71 1.14
N GLU A 176 -18.02 19.76 0.56
CA GLU A 176 -18.61 20.87 1.29
C GLU A 176 -19.85 20.42 2.07
N ASP A 177 -20.70 19.62 1.46
CA ASP A 177 -21.88 19.03 2.10
C ASP A 177 -21.48 18.09 3.27
N ILE A 178 -20.44 17.24 3.09
CA ILE A 178 -19.89 16.37 4.14
C ILE A 178 -19.34 17.21 5.31
N LYS A 179 -18.65 18.31 5.02
CA LYS A 179 -18.13 19.22 6.04
C LYS A 179 -19.27 19.82 6.86
N ASN A 180 -20.33 20.29 6.19
CA ASN A 180 -21.51 20.87 6.85
C ASN A 180 -22.23 19.84 7.75
N ILE A 181 -22.30 18.57 7.33
CA ILE A 181 -22.87 17.50 8.17
C ILE A 181 -21.98 17.23 9.39
N ALA A 182 -20.67 17.20 9.23
CA ALA A 182 -19.74 16.99 10.34
C ALA A 182 -19.83 18.14 11.36
N GLU A 183 -19.92 19.38 10.91
CA GLU A 183 -20.11 20.55 11.76
C GLU A 183 -21.47 20.51 12.50
N ALA A 184 -22.54 20.12 11.82
CA ALA A 184 -23.87 20.00 12.43
C ALA A 184 -23.97 18.85 13.46
N SER A 185 -23.25 17.74 13.22
CA SER A 185 -23.22 16.57 14.11
C SER A 185 -22.18 16.65 15.23
N GLY A 186 -21.32 17.68 15.22
CA GLY A 186 -20.21 17.82 16.17
C GLY A 186 -19.10 16.76 16.02
N GLY A 187 -19.09 16.03 14.91
CA GLY A 187 -18.13 14.95 14.63
C GLY A 187 -16.96 15.40 13.76
N PRO A 188 -15.84 14.65 13.76
CA PRO A 188 -14.71 14.93 12.89
C PRO A 188 -15.09 14.76 11.41
N VAL A 189 -14.74 15.71 10.55
CA VAL A 189 -15.00 15.68 9.10
C VAL A 189 -14.46 14.40 8.44
N ASN A 190 -13.31 13.93 8.90
CA ASN A 190 -12.72 12.69 8.38
C ASN A 190 -13.59 11.46 8.65
N THR A 191 -14.22 11.35 9.82
CA THR A 191 -15.09 10.22 10.17
C THR A 191 -16.33 10.17 9.27
N VAL A 192 -16.98 11.33 9.07
CA VAL A 192 -18.14 11.45 8.18
C VAL A 192 -17.74 11.15 6.72
N GLY A 193 -16.58 11.64 6.30
CA GLY A 193 -16.04 11.40 4.96
C GLY A 193 -15.76 9.91 4.69
N VAL A 194 -15.11 9.22 5.63
CA VAL A 194 -14.81 7.78 5.52
C VAL A 194 -16.10 6.96 5.49
N TRP A 195 -17.05 7.26 6.37
CA TRP A 195 -18.35 6.60 6.35
C TRP A 195 -19.08 6.80 5.00
N PHE A 196 -19.10 8.03 4.48
CA PHE A 196 -19.76 8.36 3.23
C PHE A 196 -19.20 7.61 2.02
N ILE A 197 -17.87 7.60 1.84
CA ILE A 197 -17.22 6.85 0.75
C ILE A 197 -17.39 5.34 0.92
N GLY A 198 -17.41 4.84 2.17
CA GLY A 198 -17.68 3.44 2.49
C GLY A 198 -19.08 3.00 2.06
N GLN A 199 -20.11 3.81 2.28
CA GLN A 199 -21.50 3.53 1.83
C GLN A 199 -21.61 3.43 0.31
N LEU A 200 -20.78 4.18 -0.41
CA LEU A 200 -20.74 4.17 -1.87
C LEU A 200 -19.76 3.13 -2.46
N GLY A 201 -19.02 2.42 -1.60
CA GLY A 201 -18.04 1.42 -2.05
C GLY A 201 -16.93 2.01 -2.93
N VAL A 202 -16.55 3.26 -2.69
CA VAL A 202 -15.49 3.96 -3.42
C VAL A 202 -14.36 4.36 -2.47
N ASP A 203 -13.16 4.46 -2.99
CA ASP A 203 -11.96 4.85 -2.23
C ASP A 203 -11.83 6.37 -2.04
N LYS A 204 -12.46 7.16 -2.92
CA LYS A 204 -12.43 8.63 -2.92
C LYS A 204 -13.70 9.20 -3.53
N ILE A 205 -14.08 10.40 -3.11
CA ILE A 205 -15.23 11.13 -3.65
C ILE A 205 -15.10 11.33 -5.16
N GLU A 206 -13.91 11.60 -5.67
CA GLU A 206 -13.66 11.79 -7.11
C GLU A 206 -13.86 10.51 -7.94
N ASN A 207 -13.86 9.35 -7.30
CA ASN A 207 -14.03 8.05 -7.96
C ASN A 207 -15.49 7.60 -8.03
N ILE A 208 -16.42 8.39 -7.50
CA ILE A 208 -17.86 8.11 -7.61
C ILE A 208 -18.24 8.07 -9.09
N PRO A 209 -18.87 7.00 -9.58
CA PRO A 209 -19.42 6.94 -10.94
C PRO A 209 -20.47 8.02 -11.17
N ALA A 210 -20.48 8.63 -12.34
CA ALA A 210 -21.40 9.75 -12.64
C ALA A 210 -22.89 9.36 -12.55
N ASP A 211 -23.22 8.10 -12.81
CA ASP A 211 -24.57 7.53 -12.67
C ASP A 211 -24.99 7.36 -11.22
N ARG A 212 -24.04 7.25 -10.27
CA ARG A 212 -24.28 7.14 -8.84
C ARG A 212 -24.28 8.50 -8.09
N LEU A 213 -24.16 9.61 -8.80
CA LEU A 213 -24.16 10.94 -8.18
C LEU A 213 -25.46 11.22 -7.40
N LYS A 214 -26.61 10.78 -7.94
CA LYS A 214 -27.90 10.94 -7.24
C LYS A 214 -27.93 10.19 -5.92
N GLU A 215 -27.45 8.94 -5.89
CA GLU A 215 -27.33 8.14 -4.67
C GLU A 215 -26.44 8.82 -3.62
N ALA A 216 -25.31 9.39 -4.05
CA ALA A 216 -24.43 10.16 -3.18
C ALA A 216 -25.13 11.40 -2.56
N GLN A 217 -25.93 12.12 -3.34
CA GLN A 217 -26.71 13.27 -2.87
C GLN A 217 -27.85 12.86 -1.93
N GLU A 218 -28.50 11.74 -2.18
CA GLU A 218 -29.54 11.20 -1.29
C GLU A 218 -28.97 10.78 0.07
N LEU A 219 -27.78 10.16 0.10
CA LEU A 219 -27.10 9.83 1.35
C LEU A 219 -26.82 11.08 2.19
N ILE A 220 -26.37 12.17 1.58
CA ILE A 220 -26.16 13.45 2.24
C ILE A 220 -27.47 14.01 2.82
N THR A 221 -28.56 13.90 2.08
CA THR A 221 -29.87 14.42 2.51
C THR A 221 -30.45 13.61 3.67
N LYS A 222 -30.22 12.30 3.72
CA LYS A 222 -30.68 11.42 4.80
C LYS A 222 -29.87 11.54 6.10
N THR A 223 -28.70 12.16 6.04
CA THR A 223 -27.77 12.31 7.17
C THR A 223 -27.87 13.72 7.78
N LYS A 224 -28.64 14.62 7.20
CA LYS A 224 -29.02 15.92 7.77
C LYS A 224 -30.14 15.75 8.77
#